data_236812382e56fd5da271fd61815cbfba
#
_entry.id   236812382e56fd5da271fd61815cbfba
#
_cell.length_a   1.000
_cell.length_b   1.000
_cell.length_c   1.000
_cell.angle_alpha   90.00
_cell.angle_beta   90.00
_cell.angle_gamma   90.00
#
_symmetry.space_group_name_H-M   'P 1'
#
loop_
_entity.id
_entity.type
_entity.pdbx_description
1 polymer ?
#
loop_
_entity_poly.entity_id
_entity_poly.type
_entity_poly.pdbx_seq_one_letter_code
_entity_poly.pdbx_strand_id
1 'polypeptide(L)'
;KETVEISVENHLMTKITSGKSEFNLNGLDSAEYPLLPQIEEHHVFKIPTDLLKHMIRQTVFAVSTSETRPILTGVNWKVYNSELTCIATDSHRLALRKAKIEGIVD
;
A
#
# COMPACT_ATOMS: atom_id res chain seq x y z
N LYS A 1 23.32 -24.35 -13.19
CA LYS A 1 22.21 -23.75 -12.41
C LYS A 1 21.45 -24.89 -11.80
N GLU A 2 21.33 -24.92 -10.47
CA GLU A 2 20.55 -25.93 -9.77
C GLU A 2 19.07 -25.54 -9.83
N THR A 3 18.21 -26.54 -9.99
CA THR A 3 16.76 -26.34 -9.98
C THR A 3 16.28 -26.16 -8.54
N VAL A 4 15.38 -25.22 -8.31
CA VAL A 4 14.69 -25.07 -7.03
C VAL A 4 13.32 -25.72 -7.17
N GLU A 5 12.99 -26.63 -6.27
CA GLU A 5 11.69 -27.29 -6.17
C GLU A 5 10.97 -26.79 -4.92
N ILE A 6 9.70 -26.42 -5.07
CA ILE A 6 8.85 -25.98 -3.98
C ILE A 6 7.62 -26.89 -3.96
N SER A 7 7.42 -27.59 -2.85
CA SER A 7 6.26 -28.46 -2.62
C SER A 7 5.53 -28.05 -1.35
N VAL A 8 4.21 -28.15 -1.37
CA VAL A 8 3.35 -27.92 -0.21
C VAL A 8 2.77 -29.25 0.23
N GLU A 9 3.09 -29.65 1.45
CA GLU A 9 2.62 -30.88 2.05
C GLU A 9 1.37 -30.66 2.94
N ASN A 10 0.88 -31.74 3.54
CA ASN A 10 -0.22 -31.65 4.48
C ASN A 10 0.09 -30.68 5.63
N HIS A 11 -0.94 -29.99 6.12
CA HIS A 11 -0.84 -28.96 7.16
C HIS A 11 -0.08 -27.69 6.75
N LEU A 12 -0.10 -27.36 5.43
CA LEU A 12 0.53 -26.13 4.88
C LEU A 12 2.05 -26.07 5.08
N MET A 13 2.70 -27.20 5.35
CA MET A 13 4.17 -27.25 5.39
C MET A 13 4.72 -27.10 3.98
N THR A 14 5.47 -26.03 3.75
CA THR A 14 6.15 -25.75 2.47
C THR A 14 7.58 -26.18 2.54
N LYS A 15 7.97 -27.12 1.68
CA LYS A 15 9.33 -27.63 1.53
C LYS A 15 9.98 -27.01 0.30
N ILE A 16 11.17 -26.46 0.47
CA ILE A 16 11.97 -25.88 -0.60
C ILE A 16 13.27 -26.65 -0.68
N THR A 17 13.56 -27.25 -1.83
CA THR A 17 14.79 -28.02 -2.06
C THR A 17 15.57 -27.44 -3.23
N SER A 18 16.89 -27.42 -3.10
CA SER A 18 17.81 -27.10 -4.18
C SER A 18 19.15 -27.81 -3.96
N GLY A 19 19.48 -28.73 -4.85
CA GLY A 19 20.68 -29.57 -4.70
C GLY A 19 20.64 -30.36 -3.38
N LYS A 20 21.58 -30.07 -2.47
CA LYS A 20 21.64 -30.69 -1.13
C LYS A 20 20.98 -29.86 -0.02
N SER A 21 20.46 -28.70 -0.36
CA SER A 21 19.83 -27.78 0.59
C SER A 21 18.32 -28.03 0.67
N GLU A 22 17.81 -28.07 1.89
CA GLU A 22 16.39 -28.26 2.19
C GLU A 22 15.95 -27.24 3.25
N PHE A 23 14.81 -26.58 3.03
CA PHE A 23 14.20 -25.63 3.94
C PHE A 23 12.73 -25.97 4.12
N ASN A 24 12.25 -25.93 5.36
CA ASN A 24 10.86 -26.15 5.70
C ASN A 24 10.27 -24.87 6.31
N LEU A 25 9.15 -24.39 5.75
CA LEU A 25 8.45 -23.20 6.18
C LEU A 25 6.99 -23.53 6.48
N ASN A 26 6.46 -22.96 7.55
CA ASN A 26 5.03 -23.03 7.81
C ASN A 26 4.30 -22.05 6.88
N GLY A 27 3.39 -22.56 6.06
CA GLY A 27 2.49 -21.74 5.25
C GLY A 27 1.28 -21.26 6.05
N LEU A 28 0.57 -20.29 5.50
CA LEU A 28 -0.74 -19.84 5.97
C LEU A 28 -1.80 -20.27 4.98
N ASP A 29 -3.04 -20.48 5.45
CA ASP A 29 -4.16 -20.82 4.57
C ASP A 29 -4.44 -19.63 3.64
N SER A 30 -4.57 -19.92 2.35
CA SER A 30 -4.90 -18.88 1.36
C SER A 30 -6.29 -18.26 1.61
N ALA A 31 -7.20 -18.96 2.31
CA ALA A 31 -8.48 -18.41 2.70
C ALA A 31 -8.38 -17.30 3.75
N GLU A 32 -7.29 -17.24 4.52
CA GLU A 32 -7.01 -16.17 5.49
C GLU A 32 -6.42 -14.90 4.83
N TYR A 33 -6.03 -15.00 3.53
CA TYR A 33 -5.50 -13.83 2.82
C TYR A 33 -6.62 -12.81 2.56
N PRO A 34 -6.44 -11.54 2.93
CA PRO A 34 -7.46 -10.53 2.72
C PRO A 34 -7.81 -10.40 1.24
N LEU A 35 -9.09 -10.56 0.92
CA LEU A 35 -9.56 -10.30 -0.44
C LEU A 35 -9.57 -8.80 -0.71
N LEU A 36 -9.24 -8.40 -1.94
CA LEU A 36 -9.41 -7.02 -2.37
C LEU A 36 -10.90 -6.66 -2.28
N PRO A 37 -11.24 -5.53 -1.65
CA PRO A 37 -12.62 -5.08 -1.60
C PRO A 37 -13.13 -4.82 -3.02
N GLN A 38 -14.39 -5.20 -3.29
CA GLN A 38 -15.05 -4.78 -4.51
C GLN A 38 -15.34 -3.30 -4.38
N ILE A 39 -14.73 -2.50 -5.25
CA ILE A 39 -14.92 -1.05 -5.30
C ILE A 39 -16.08 -0.79 -6.26
N GLU A 40 -17.17 -0.25 -5.74
CA GLU A 40 -18.21 0.33 -6.57
C GLU A 40 -17.70 1.69 -7.09
N GLU A 41 -17.67 1.85 -8.42
CA GLU A 41 -17.12 3.03 -9.11
C GLU A 41 -18.06 4.26 -9.02
N HIS A 42 -18.45 4.66 -7.82
CA HIS A 42 -19.36 5.81 -7.66
C HIS A 42 -18.63 7.15 -7.56
N HIS A 43 -17.35 7.15 -7.22
CA HIS A 43 -16.58 8.40 -7.07
C HIS A 43 -15.18 8.25 -7.68
N VAL A 44 -15.01 8.72 -8.90
CA VAL A 44 -13.74 8.65 -9.64
C VAL A 44 -13.23 10.05 -9.94
N PHE A 45 -11.96 10.30 -9.73
CA PHE A 45 -11.29 11.50 -10.20
C PHE A 45 -10.04 11.14 -11.00
N LYS A 46 -9.65 12.02 -11.92
CA LYS A 46 -8.44 11.88 -12.71
C LYS A 46 -7.39 12.89 -12.27
N ILE A 47 -6.16 12.47 -12.19
CA ILE A 47 -5.02 13.31 -11.85
C ILE A 47 -3.84 13.02 -12.79
N PRO A 48 -3.14 14.03 -13.32
CA PRO A 48 -1.92 13.82 -14.08
C PRO A 48 -0.86 13.12 -13.23
N THR A 49 -0.20 12.12 -13.81
CA THR A 49 0.78 11.28 -13.08
C THR A 49 1.92 12.11 -12.46
N ASP A 50 2.41 13.12 -13.16
CA ASP A 50 3.50 13.96 -12.65
C ASP A 50 3.05 14.82 -11.47
N LEU A 51 1.83 15.37 -11.52
CA LEU A 51 1.24 16.09 -10.39
C LEU A 51 1.11 15.16 -9.17
N LEU A 52 0.61 13.94 -9.36
CA LEU A 52 0.49 12.94 -8.30
C LEU A 52 1.86 12.61 -7.68
N LYS A 53 2.87 12.33 -8.49
CA LYS A 53 4.24 12.07 -8.02
C LYS A 53 4.80 13.23 -7.20
N HIS A 54 4.58 14.47 -7.65
CA HIS A 54 5.01 15.67 -6.93
C HIS A 54 4.31 15.80 -5.58
N MET A 55 2.99 15.61 -5.52
CA MET A 55 2.22 15.67 -4.28
C MET A 55 2.68 14.64 -3.26
N ILE A 56 2.92 13.40 -3.72
CA ILE A 56 3.43 12.32 -2.86
C ILE A 56 4.83 12.69 -2.32
N ARG A 57 5.77 13.11 -3.16
CA ARG A 57 7.13 13.49 -2.73
C ARG A 57 7.14 14.64 -1.74
N GLN A 58 6.20 15.58 -1.88
CA GLN A 58 6.10 16.76 -1.02
C GLN A 58 5.39 16.49 0.32
N THR A 59 4.83 15.29 0.53
CA THR A 59 4.10 14.96 1.75
C THR A 59 4.63 13.71 2.45
N VAL A 60 5.02 12.66 1.72
CA VAL A 60 5.37 11.36 2.29
C VAL A 60 6.53 11.41 3.30
N PHE A 61 7.45 12.36 3.18
CA PHE A 61 8.57 12.50 4.11
C PHE A 61 8.14 12.85 5.55
N ALA A 62 6.93 13.35 5.72
CA ALA A 62 6.40 13.77 7.02
C ALA A 62 5.54 12.70 7.72
N VAL A 63 5.40 11.50 7.15
CA VAL A 63 4.71 10.39 7.83
C VAL A 63 5.52 9.87 9.01
N SER A 64 4.85 9.28 9.99
CA SER A 64 5.51 8.60 11.10
C SER A 64 6.07 7.25 10.65
N THR A 65 7.26 6.91 11.13
CA THR A 65 7.83 5.56 11.03
C THR A 65 7.49 4.68 12.21
N SER A 66 6.83 5.24 13.24
CA SER A 66 6.43 4.53 14.45
C SER A 66 5.03 3.93 14.28
N GLU A 67 4.91 2.64 14.53
CA GLU A 67 3.63 1.92 14.49
C GLU A 67 2.77 2.13 15.75
N THR A 68 3.24 2.88 16.73
CA THR A 68 2.46 3.19 17.95
C THR A 68 1.19 4.00 17.65
N ARG A 69 1.21 4.75 16.55
CA ARG A 69 0.05 5.48 16.02
C ARG A 69 -0.11 5.18 14.52
N PRO A 70 -0.74 4.06 14.16
CA PRO A 70 -0.83 3.63 12.77
C PRO A 70 -1.44 4.66 11.81
N ILE A 71 -2.37 5.48 12.29
CA ILE A 71 -3.00 6.54 11.48
C ILE A 71 -2.00 7.59 10.97
N LEU A 72 -0.85 7.76 11.61
CA LEU A 72 0.19 8.71 11.20
C LEU A 72 1.21 8.11 10.23
N THR A 73 1.15 6.80 9.94
CA THR A 73 2.11 6.13 9.04
C THR A 73 1.76 6.29 7.56
N GLY A 74 0.67 6.98 7.25
CA GLY A 74 0.20 7.21 5.89
C GLY A 74 -0.06 8.69 5.59
N VAL A 75 -0.21 9.00 4.30
CA VAL A 75 -0.65 10.31 3.82
C VAL A 75 -2.17 10.31 3.73
N ASN A 76 -2.83 11.26 4.40
CA ASN A 76 -4.27 11.46 4.28
C ASN A 76 -4.59 12.20 2.98
N TRP A 77 -5.55 11.69 2.23
CA TRP A 77 -6.02 12.25 0.97
C TRP A 77 -7.47 12.68 1.12
N LYS A 78 -7.74 13.94 0.79
CA LYS A 78 -9.08 14.52 0.82
C LYS A 78 -9.37 15.17 -0.52
N VAL A 79 -10.47 14.76 -1.14
CA VAL A 79 -11.01 15.40 -2.35
C VAL A 79 -12.24 16.20 -1.93
N TYR A 80 -12.24 17.49 -2.25
CA TYR A 80 -13.37 18.38 -1.98
C TYR A 80 -13.36 19.56 -2.95
N ASN A 81 -14.50 19.90 -3.55
CA ASN A 81 -14.65 21.03 -4.47
C ASN A 81 -13.56 21.07 -5.58
N SER A 82 -13.33 19.95 -6.26
CA SER A 82 -12.31 19.83 -7.32
C SER A 82 -10.87 20.17 -6.85
N GLU A 83 -10.62 20.02 -5.55
CA GLU A 83 -9.27 20.15 -4.97
C GLU A 83 -8.89 18.84 -4.27
N LEU A 84 -7.72 18.30 -4.62
CA LEU A 84 -7.08 17.22 -3.88
C LEU A 84 -6.14 17.83 -2.85
N THR A 85 -6.32 17.46 -1.59
CA THR A 85 -5.44 17.82 -0.48
C THR A 85 -4.76 16.56 0.04
N CYS A 86 -3.42 16.58 0.09
CA CYS A 86 -2.59 15.55 0.71
C CYS A 86 -1.98 16.11 2.00
N ILE A 87 -2.13 15.38 3.11
CA ILE A 87 -1.62 15.80 4.43
C ILE A 87 -0.88 14.63 5.06
N ALA A 88 0.30 14.89 5.59
CA ALA A 88 1.08 13.94 6.37
C ALA A 88 1.66 14.62 7.62
N THR A 89 1.73 13.89 8.73
CA THR A 89 2.32 14.38 9.99
C THR A 89 2.85 13.21 10.81
N ASP A 90 3.89 13.45 11.58
CA ASP A 90 4.43 12.52 12.59
C ASP A 90 4.28 13.06 14.02
N SER A 91 3.43 14.08 14.23
CA SER A 91 3.22 14.86 15.46
C SER A 91 4.27 15.92 15.75
N HIS A 92 5.41 15.96 15.06
CA HIS A 92 6.48 16.97 15.20
C HIS A 92 6.53 17.93 14.03
N ARG A 93 6.13 17.45 12.85
CA ARG A 93 6.07 18.21 11.60
C ARG A 93 4.81 17.87 10.83
N LEU A 94 4.40 18.77 9.95
CA LEU A 94 3.25 18.58 9.07
C LEU A 94 3.63 19.02 7.65
N ALA A 95 3.31 18.21 6.67
CA ALA A 95 3.38 18.56 5.27
C ALA A 95 1.96 18.56 4.69
N LEU A 96 1.63 19.64 3.97
CA LEU A 96 0.35 19.81 3.30
C LEU A 96 0.57 20.26 1.86
N ARG A 97 -0.07 19.59 0.92
CA ARG A 97 -0.07 19.95 -0.50
C ARG A 97 -1.48 19.92 -1.06
N LYS A 98 -1.87 20.98 -1.77
CA LYS A 98 -3.15 21.09 -2.47
C LYS A 98 -2.95 21.24 -3.97
N ALA A 99 -3.84 20.67 -4.74
CA ALA A 99 -3.89 20.82 -6.19
C ALA A 99 -5.31 20.76 -6.71
N LYS A 100 -5.61 21.56 -7.72
CA LYS A 100 -6.87 21.44 -8.46
C LYS A 100 -6.85 20.16 -9.29
N ILE A 101 -7.95 19.44 -9.31
CA ILE A 101 -8.16 18.24 -10.10
C ILE A 101 -9.42 18.40 -10.96
N GLU A 102 -9.42 17.75 -12.13
CA GLU A 102 -10.55 17.73 -13.03
C GLU A 102 -11.31 16.40 -12.93
N GLY A 103 -12.63 16.45 -13.15
CA GLY A 103 -13.44 15.25 -13.32
C GLY A 103 -13.75 14.50 -12.03
N ILE A 104 -14.32 15.19 -11.04
CA ILE A 104 -15.10 14.47 -10.01
C ILE A 104 -16.43 14.10 -10.69
N VAL A 105 -16.64 12.81 -10.87
CA VAL A 105 -17.96 12.28 -11.26
C VAL A 105 -18.66 11.96 -9.95
N ASP A 106 -19.68 12.76 -9.62
CA ASP A 106 -20.63 12.46 -8.56
C ASP A 106 -21.52 11.28 -8.94
#